data_4c16a8b2676a905f7ba63d02cf599ecd
#
_entry.id   4c16a8b2676a905f7ba63d02cf599ecd
#
_cell.length_a   1.000
_cell.length_b   1.000
_cell.length_c   1.000
_cell.angle_alpha   90.00
_cell.angle_beta   90.00
_cell.angle_gamma   90.00
#
_symmetry.space_group_name_H-M   'P 1'
#
loop_
_entity.id
_entity.type
_entity.pdbx_description
1 polymer ?
#
loop_
_entity_poly.entity_id
_entity_poly.type
_entity_poly.pdbx_seq_one_letter_code
_entity_poly.pdbx_strand_id
1 'polypeptide(L)'
;MTLSPSRLLKAAVKTAALAVGLLAGASAMAQTAICYNCPPEWADWASQLRAIKDKTGISVPPDNKNSGQTLAQLVAEKASPVADMAYYGVTFGIQAKKEGVTAAYKPAGWAEIPDGLKDPEGHWFTIHSGTLGFMVNVDALKGKPVPKSWADLLKPEYKGLVGYLDPASAFVGYVGAVAVNQVRGGSMDNFGPAIEYFKALKKNEPIVPKQTSYARVLSGEIAILLDYDFNAYRAKYKDKANVEFVIPAEGTVVVPYVMSAVAKGPHAANGQKALDFILSNEGQAIWANAFLRPVRASAISKEAQARFLPASEYARAKTVDYGRMAEVQKAFSDRYLREAQ
;
A
#
# COMPACT_ATOMS: atom_id res chain seq x y z
N MET A 1 -28.07 -68.16 -30.67
CA MET A 1 -27.98 -67.63 -29.31
C MET A 1 -28.28 -66.12 -29.37
N THR A 2 -29.52 -65.77 -29.16
CA THR A 2 -29.99 -64.39 -29.20
C THR A 2 -29.94 -63.80 -27.78
N LEU A 3 -29.15 -62.76 -27.57
CA LEU A 3 -29.07 -62.08 -26.28
C LEU A 3 -30.37 -61.28 -26.01
N SER A 4 -30.89 -61.46 -24.81
CA SER A 4 -32.16 -60.83 -24.34
C SER A 4 -32.05 -59.30 -24.27
N PRO A 5 -33.07 -58.53 -24.67
CA PRO A 5 -33.07 -57.08 -24.68
C PRO A 5 -32.83 -56.40 -23.30
N SER A 6 -33.09 -57.15 -22.23
CA SER A 6 -32.92 -56.66 -20.86
C SER A 6 -31.46 -56.47 -20.40
N ARG A 7 -30.48 -57.09 -21.08
CA ARG A 7 -29.05 -56.94 -20.78
C ARG A 7 -28.42 -55.69 -21.44
N LEU A 8 -28.92 -55.30 -22.59
CA LEU A 8 -28.49 -54.06 -23.27
C LEU A 8 -28.98 -52.78 -22.56
N LEU A 9 -30.17 -52.81 -21.95
CA LEU A 9 -30.67 -51.66 -21.22
C LEU A 9 -29.90 -51.39 -19.91
N LYS A 10 -29.43 -52.45 -19.23
CA LYS A 10 -28.62 -52.32 -17.99
C LYS A 10 -27.20 -51.81 -18.24
N ALA A 11 -26.65 -52.07 -19.41
CA ALA A 11 -25.30 -51.56 -19.79
C ALA A 11 -25.38 -50.07 -20.15
N ALA A 12 -26.43 -49.65 -20.88
CA ALA A 12 -26.61 -48.24 -21.25
C ALA A 12 -26.84 -47.32 -20.03
N VAL A 13 -27.60 -47.80 -19.03
CA VAL A 13 -27.86 -47.01 -17.80
C VAL A 13 -26.62 -46.88 -16.93
N LYS A 14 -25.71 -47.89 -16.87
CA LYS A 14 -24.46 -47.78 -16.11
C LYS A 14 -23.46 -46.84 -16.78
N THR A 15 -23.42 -46.77 -18.10
CA THR A 15 -22.50 -45.85 -18.83
C THR A 15 -22.98 -44.38 -18.73
N ALA A 16 -24.30 -44.14 -18.75
CA ALA A 16 -24.84 -42.79 -18.56
C ALA A 16 -24.63 -42.27 -17.13
N ALA A 17 -24.72 -43.13 -16.11
CA ALA A 17 -24.48 -42.74 -14.72
C ALA A 17 -23.01 -42.41 -14.44
N LEU A 18 -22.05 -43.05 -15.15
CA LEU A 18 -20.61 -42.74 -15.03
C LEU A 18 -20.26 -41.41 -15.74
N ALA A 19 -20.93 -41.08 -16.84
CA ALA A 19 -20.68 -39.81 -17.57
C ALA A 19 -21.25 -38.59 -16.82
N VAL A 20 -22.36 -38.73 -16.10
CA VAL A 20 -22.91 -37.65 -15.27
C VAL A 20 -22.10 -37.43 -14.00
N GLY A 21 -21.47 -38.47 -13.44
CA GLY A 21 -20.60 -38.37 -12.28
C GLY A 21 -19.26 -37.67 -12.59
N LEU A 22 -18.76 -37.71 -13.83
CA LEU A 22 -17.52 -37.06 -14.27
C LEU A 22 -17.69 -35.55 -14.58
N LEU A 23 -18.92 -35.09 -14.85
CA LEU A 23 -19.21 -33.68 -15.08
C LEU A 23 -19.52 -32.90 -13.79
N ALA A 24 -19.85 -33.58 -12.68
CA ALA A 24 -20.04 -32.93 -11.37
C ALA A 24 -18.75 -32.75 -10.56
N GLY A 25 -17.64 -33.28 -11.07
CA GLY A 25 -16.31 -33.20 -10.46
C GLY A 25 -15.40 -32.12 -11.05
N ALA A 26 -15.93 -31.11 -11.74
CA ALA A 26 -15.17 -29.87 -11.96
C ALA A 26 -14.98 -29.22 -10.59
N SER A 27 -13.99 -29.72 -9.85
CA SER A 27 -13.49 -29.09 -8.65
C SER A 27 -13.39 -27.60 -8.95
N ALA A 28 -14.13 -26.77 -8.20
CA ALA A 28 -13.88 -25.36 -8.18
C ALA A 28 -12.41 -25.19 -7.75
N MET A 29 -11.49 -25.22 -8.72
CA MET A 29 -10.09 -24.85 -8.50
C MET A 29 -10.19 -23.50 -7.81
N ALA A 30 -9.68 -23.43 -6.59
CA ALA A 30 -9.73 -22.17 -5.83
C ALA A 30 -9.10 -21.10 -6.72
N GLN A 31 -9.92 -20.15 -7.17
CA GLN A 31 -9.43 -19.06 -8.01
C GLN A 31 -8.45 -18.27 -7.16
N THR A 32 -7.19 -18.22 -7.57
CA THR A 32 -6.13 -17.55 -6.83
C THR A 32 -5.56 -16.42 -7.69
N ALA A 33 -5.17 -15.33 -7.06
CA ALA A 33 -4.30 -14.32 -7.64
C ALA A 33 -3.21 -13.95 -6.61
N ILE A 34 -2.01 -13.69 -7.08
CA ILE A 34 -0.89 -13.29 -6.23
C ILE A 34 -0.74 -11.77 -6.29
N CYS A 35 -0.84 -11.12 -5.12
CA CYS A 35 -0.58 -9.70 -4.95
C CYS A 35 0.73 -9.50 -4.20
N TYR A 36 1.69 -8.82 -4.79
CA TYR A 36 2.87 -8.40 -4.06
C TYR A 36 2.62 -7.12 -3.27
N ASN A 37 3.08 -7.11 -2.02
CA ASN A 37 2.93 -6.00 -1.06
C ASN A 37 1.46 -5.70 -0.69
N CYS A 38 0.67 -6.74 -0.41
CA CYS A 38 -0.68 -6.61 0.16
C CYS A 38 -0.70 -7.07 1.62
N PRO A 39 0.01 -6.38 2.55
CA PRO A 39 0.20 -6.82 3.93
C PRO A 39 -1.04 -6.51 4.78
N PRO A 40 -1.56 -7.48 5.56
CA PRO A 40 -2.81 -7.34 6.30
C PRO A 40 -2.86 -6.15 7.27
N GLU A 41 -1.72 -5.83 7.89
CA GLU A 41 -1.62 -4.77 8.90
C GLU A 41 -1.49 -3.36 8.32
N TRP A 42 -1.13 -3.24 7.04
CA TRP A 42 -0.98 -1.97 6.36
C TRP A 42 -2.26 -1.62 5.61
N ALA A 43 -2.76 -0.38 5.77
CA ALA A 43 -3.90 0.13 5.02
C ALA A 43 -5.16 -0.76 5.07
N ASP A 44 -5.32 -1.57 6.12
CA ASP A 44 -6.42 -2.55 6.28
C ASP A 44 -6.58 -3.52 5.09
N TRP A 45 -5.47 -3.93 4.48
CA TRP A 45 -5.50 -4.96 3.44
C TRP A 45 -6.19 -6.25 3.90
N ALA A 46 -6.18 -6.57 5.21
CA ALA A 46 -6.91 -7.72 5.73
C ALA A 46 -8.41 -7.70 5.36
N SER A 47 -9.07 -6.55 5.50
CA SER A 47 -10.47 -6.40 5.13
C SER A 47 -10.67 -6.46 3.61
N GLN A 48 -9.75 -5.86 2.84
CA GLN A 48 -9.81 -5.85 1.39
C GLN A 48 -9.64 -7.27 0.79
N LEU A 49 -8.63 -8.02 1.26
CA LEU A 49 -8.37 -9.39 0.80
C LEU A 49 -9.55 -10.32 1.10
N ARG A 50 -10.17 -10.18 2.28
CA ARG A 50 -11.37 -10.93 2.64
C ARG A 50 -12.54 -10.59 1.72
N ALA A 51 -12.80 -9.31 1.48
CA ALA A 51 -13.88 -8.87 0.59
C ALA A 51 -13.67 -9.31 -0.85
N ILE A 52 -12.45 -9.29 -1.38
CA ILE A 52 -12.12 -9.85 -2.70
C ILE A 52 -12.57 -11.32 -2.75
N LYS A 53 -12.18 -12.12 -1.74
CA LYS A 53 -12.57 -13.53 -1.69
C LYS A 53 -14.09 -13.73 -1.63
N ASP A 54 -14.75 -13.00 -0.74
CA ASP A 54 -16.19 -13.16 -0.48
C ASP A 54 -17.04 -12.74 -1.70
N LYS A 55 -16.61 -11.72 -2.44
CA LYS A 55 -17.37 -11.13 -3.57
C LYS A 55 -16.99 -11.70 -4.93
N THR A 56 -15.76 -12.12 -5.10
CA THR A 56 -15.25 -12.58 -6.41
C THR A 56 -14.94 -14.07 -6.46
N GLY A 57 -14.84 -14.74 -5.29
CA GLY A 57 -14.35 -16.10 -5.16
C GLY A 57 -12.83 -16.24 -5.28
N ILE A 58 -12.10 -15.14 -5.48
CA ILE A 58 -10.66 -15.13 -5.68
C ILE A 58 -9.95 -15.07 -4.33
N SER A 59 -9.12 -16.06 -4.03
CA SER A 59 -8.23 -16.04 -2.87
C SER A 59 -6.95 -15.31 -3.20
N VAL A 60 -6.63 -14.27 -2.42
CA VAL A 60 -5.37 -13.52 -2.55
C VAL A 60 -4.60 -13.69 -1.24
N PRO A 61 -3.52 -14.48 -1.24
CA PRO A 61 -2.67 -14.62 -0.06
C PRO A 61 -2.04 -13.28 0.35
N PRO A 62 -1.90 -13.01 1.66
CA PRO A 62 -1.21 -11.82 2.12
C PRO A 62 0.29 -11.87 1.79
N ASP A 63 0.87 -10.71 1.53
CA ASP A 63 2.29 -10.57 1.22
C ASP A 63 2.87 -9.32 1.91
N ASN A 64 3.95 -9.50 2.67
CA ASN A 64 4.57 -8.49 3.53
C ASN A 64 5.86 -7.93 2.92
N LYS A 65 5.80 -7.37 1.73
CA LYS A 65 6.92 -6.63 1.13
C LYS A 65 6.76 -5.12 1.38
N ASN A 66 7.81 -4.36 1.12
CA ASN A 66 7.71 -2.93 0.88
C ASN A 66 7.75 -2.64 -0.64
N SER A 67 7.52 -1.38 -1.03
CA SER A 67 7.46 -0.99 -2.45
C SER A 67 8.76 -1.30 -3.21
N GLY A 68 9.92 -1.08 -2.60
CA GLY A 68 11.22 -1.36 -3.22
C GLY A 68 11.47 -2.86 -3.40
N GLN A 69 11.15 -3.67 -2.39
CA GLN A 69 11.24 -5.12 -2.47
C GLN A 69 10.31 -5.68 -3.55
N THR A 70 9.09 -5.11 -3.66
CA THR A 70 8.13 -5.48 -4.70
C THR A 70 8.69 -5.22 -6.09
N LEU A 71 9.18 -4.01 -6.36
CA LEU A 71 9.77 -3.69 -7.66
C LEU A 71 10.96 -4.58 -7.98
N ALA A 72 11.89 -4.75 -7.03
CA ALA A 72 13.07 -5.58 -7.23
C ALA A 72 12.70 -7.04 -7.57
N GLN A 73 11.71 -7.60 -6.91
CA GLN A 73 11.25 -8.96 -7.18
C GLN A 73 10.54 -9.07 -8.52
N LEU A 74 9.66 -8.12 -8.88
CA LEU A 74 9.02 -8.09 -10.20
C LEU A 74 10.05 -8.04 -11.33
N VAL A 75 11.12 -7.27 -11.17
CA VAL A 75 12.21 -7.19 -12.15
C VAL A 75 12.98 -8.51 -12.23
N ALA A 76 13.30 -9.12 -11.09
CA ALA A 76 14.01 -10.40 -11.04
C ALA A 76 13.19 -11.54 -11.68
N GLU A 77 11.87 -11.51 -11.54
CA GLU A 77 10.94 -12.51 -12.06
C GLU A 77 10.39 -12.17 -13.45
N LYS A 78 10.87 -11.12 -14.12
CA LYS A 78 10.33 -10.62 -15.40
C LYS A 78 10.19 -11.68 -16.48
N ALA A 79 11.11 -12.67 -16.52
CA ALA A 79 11.08 -13.75 -17.50
C ALA A 79 10.00 -14.82 -17.18
N SER A 80 9.73 -15.04 -15.89
CA SER A 80 8.74 -16.01 -15.39
C SER A 80 8.02 -15.43 -14.16
N PRO A 81 7.06 -14.51 -14.34
CA PRO A 81 6.37 -13.84 -13.26
C PRO A 81 5.60 -14.79 -12.34
N VAL A 82 5.59 -14.48 -11.07
CA VAL A 82 4.81 -15.19 -10.03
C VAL A 82 3.59 -14.39 -9.63
N ALA A 83 3.72 -13.06 -9.56
CA ALA A 83 2.62 -12.17 -9.19
C ALA A 83 1.68 -11.89 -10.38
N ASP A 84 0.41 -11.61 -10.05
CA ASP A 84 -0.63 -11.21 -11.00
C ASP A 84 -0.93 -9.71 -10.88
N MET A 85 -0.72 -9.15 -9.70
CA MET A 85 -0.89 -7.73 -9.40
C MET A 85 0.11 -7.28 -8.33
N ALA A 86 0.36 -5.99 -8.27
CA ALA A 86 1.28 -5.39 -7.32
C ALA A 86 0.74 -4.07 -6.77
N TYR A 87 1.01 -3.83 -5.48
CA TYR A 87 0.67 -2.62 -4.75
C TYR A 87 1.93 -1.92 -4.28
N TYR A 88 2.03 -0.62 -4.51
CA TYR A 88 3.19 0.18 -4.11
C TYR A 88 2.90 1.69 -4.15
N GLY A 89 3.80 2.49 -3.61
CA GLY A 89 3.77 3.94 -3.78
C GLY A 89 3.97 4.34 -5.25
N VAL A 90 3.40 5.47 -5.65
CA VAL A 90 3.31 5.92 -7.05
C VAL A 90 4.64 5.92 -7.79
N THR A 91 5.76 6.31 -7.14
CA THR A 91 7.07 6.34 -7.80
C THR A 91 7.54 4.96 -8.25
N PHE A 92 7.20 3.92 -7.49
CA PHE A 92 7.50 2.53 -7.85
C PHE A 92 6.59 2.01 -8.97
N GLY A 93 5.33 2.48 -9.04
CA GLY A 93 4.45 2.20 -10.17
C GLY A 93 4.97 2.78 -11.48
N ILE A 94 5.47 4.02 -11.43
CA ILE A 94 6.12 4.68 -12.58
C ILE A 94 7.37 3.91 -13.01
N GLN A 95 8.21 3.49 -12.05
CA GLN A 95 9.41 2.70 -12.31
C GLN A 95 9.07 1.31 -12.86
N ALA A 96 8.06 0.64 -12.32
CA ALA A 96 7.61 -0.69 -12.76
C ALA A 96 7.15 -0.68 -14.23
N LYS A 97 6.45 0.39 -14.67
CA LYS A 97 6.16 0.62 -16.09
C LYS A 97 7.44 0.72 -16.91
N LYS A 98 8.38 1.56 -16.49
CA LYS A 98 9.66 1.76 -17.17
C LYS A 98 10.48 0.47 -17.29
N GLU A 99 10.46 -0.36 -16.26
CA GLU A 99 11.09 -1.69 -16.26
C GLU A 99 10.34 -2.72 -17.12
N GLY A 100 9.11 -2.40 -17.60
CA GLY A 100 8.30 -3.29 -18.42
C GLY A 100 7.84 -4.56 -17.69
N VAL A 101 7.56 -4.43 -16.37
CA VAL A 101 7.04 -5.52 -15.54
C VAL A 101 5.54 -5.41 -15.28
N THR A 102 4.89 -4.37 -15.79
CA THR A 102 3.44 -4.14 -15.70
C THR A 102 2.75 -4.39 -17.03
N ALA A 103 1.50 -4.85 -16.97
CA ALA A 103 0.60 -4.94 -18.13
C ALA A 103 -0.33 -3.72 -18.17
N ALA A 104 -0.67 -3.28 -19.37
CA ALA A 104 -1.72 -2.28 -19.55
C ALA A 104 -3.07 -2.91 -19.18
N TYR A 105 -3.73 -2.37 -18.16
CA TYR A 105 -5.06 -2.75 -17.74
C TYR A 105 -5.81 -1.55 -17.18
N LYS A 106 -7.03 -1.35 -17.66
CA LYS A 106 -7.92 -0.27 -17.22
C LYS A 106 -9.13 -0.90 -16.54
N PRO A 107 -9.10 -1.05 -15.19
CA PRO A 107 -10.19 -1.68 -14.47
C PRO A 107 -11.48 -0.86 -14.57
N ALA A 108 -12.61 -1.50 -14.25
CA ALA A 108 -13.88 -0.82 -14.16
C ALA A 108 -13.78 0.38 -13.20
N GLY A 109 -14.25 1.57 -13.65
CA GLY A 109 -14.08 2.82 -12.89
C GLY A 109 -12.76 3.57 -13.13
N TRP A 110 -11.85 3.04 -13.95
CA TRP A 110 -10.59 3.71 -14.26
C TRP A 110 -10.77 5.13 -14.83
N ALA A 111 -11.82 5.36 -15.61
CA ALA A 111 -12.12 6.68 -16.18
C ALA A 111 -12.40 7.75 -15.11
N GLU A 112 -12.88 7.36 -13.95
CA GLU A 112 -13.21 8.27 -12.83
C GLU A 112 -11.98 8.70 -12.02
N ILE A 113 -10.83 8.06 -12.20
CA ILE A 113 -9.59 8.45 -11.55
C ILE A 113 -9.10 9.75 -12.21
N PRO A 114 -8.80 10.81 -11.43
CA PRO A 114 -8.29 12.07 -11.99
C PRO A 114 -7.00 11.87 -12.81
N ASP A 115 -6.84 12.68 -13.84
CA ASP A 115 -5.59 12.72 -14.60
C ASP A 115 -4.43 13.11 -13.67
N GLY A 116 -3.24 12.53 -13.91
CA GLY A 116 -2.10 12.67 -13.01
C GLY A 116 -2.08 11.68 -11.84
N LEU A 117 -3.22 11.02 -11.54
CA LEU A 117 -3.32 9.94 -10.55
C LEU A 117 -3.44 8.54 -11.19
N LYS A 118 -3.22 8.45 -12.48
CA LYS A 118 -3.21 7.20 -13.26
C LYS A 118 -2.26 7.32 -14.45
N ASP A 119 -1.74 6.19 -14.89
CA ASP A 119 -1.01 6.13 -16.15
C ASP A 119 -2.00 6.11 -17.33
N PRO A 120 -1.88 6.99 -18.34
CA PRO A 120 -2.83 7.04 -19.46
C PRO A 120 -2.99 5.72 -20.22
N GLU A 121 -1.94 4.89 -20.26
CA GLU A 121 -1.94 3.58 -20.89
C GLU A 121 -2.47 2.47 -20.00
N GLY A 122 -2.64 2.72 -18.68
CA GLY A 122 -3.18 1.78 -17.72
C GLY A 122 -2.14 0.87 -17.05
N HIS A 123 -0.87 1.24 -17.05
CA HIS A 123 0.17 0.47 -16.39
C HIS A 123 0.16 0.59 -14.86
N TRP A 124 -0.41 1.66 -14.33
CA TRP A 124 -0.67 1.85 -12.90
C TRP A 124 -1.85 2.80 -12.69
N PHE A 125 -2.51 2.69 -11.57
CA PHE A 125 -3.61 3.56 -11.17
C PHE A 125 -3.69 3.68 -9.66
N THR A 126 -4.04 4.87 -9.16
CA THR A 126 -4.23 5.14 -7.74
C THR A 126 -5.46 4.44 -7.21
N ILE A 127 -5.35 3.87 -6.03
CA ILE A 127 -6.47 3.28 -5.29
C ILE A 127 -6.81 4.08 -4.04
N HIS A 128 -5.83 4.69 -3.40
CA HIS A 128 -5.97 5.61 -2.27
C HIS A 128 -4.73 6.50 -2.13
N SER A 129 -4.82 7.51 -1.30
CA SER A 129 -3.69 8.36 -0.90
C SER A 129 -3.50 8.35 0.62
N GLY A 130 -2.32 8.75 1.06
CA GLY A 130 -1.96 8.99 2.45
C GLY A 130 -1.33 10.36 2.66
N THR A 131 -1.60 10.97 3.81
CA THR A 131 -0.91 12.17 4.27
C THR A 131 0.15 11.75 5.27
N LEU A 132 1.41 12.08 4.99
CA LEU A 132 2.49 11.78 5.91
C LEU A 132 2.42 12.66 7.16
N GLY A 133 2.78 12.10 8.31
CA GLY A 133 2.86 12.83 9.57
C GLY A 133 3.54 12.00 10.65
N PHE A 134 3.27 12.35 11.89
CA PHE A 134 3.76 11.61 13.04
C PHE A 134 2.62 10.80 13.63
N MET A 135 2.73 9.49 13.61
CA MET A 135 1.92 8.57 14.39
C MET A 135 2.55 8.43 15.78
N VAL A 136 1.89 8.97 16.80
CA VAL A 136 2.46 9.10 18.14
C VAL A 136 1.68 8.24 19.13
N ASN A 137 2.32 7.22 19.69
CA ASN A 137 1.81 6.51 20.86
C ASN A 137 2.09 7.35 22.11
N VAL A 138 1.03 7.99 22.64
CA VAL A 138 1.12 8.96 23.74
C VAL A 138 1.61 8.30 25.03
N ASP A 139 1.19 7.06 25.29
CA ASP A 139 1.61 6.33 26.49
C ASP A 139 3.10 6.01 26.45
N ALA A 140 3.63 5.69 25.26
CA ALA A 140 5.04 5.39 25.05
C ALA A 140 5.95 6.64 25.18
N LEU A 141 5.40 7.85 25.09
CA LEU A 141 6.14 9.08 25.37
C LEU A 141 6.48 9.26 26.87
N LYS A 142 5.79 8.53 27.78
CA LYS A 142 6.06 8.57 29.23
C LYS A 142 6.06 10.00 29.79
N GLY A 143 5.03 10.78 29.42
CA GLY A 143 4.84 12.15 29.88
C GLY A 143 5.63 13.24 29.11
N LYS A 144 6.44 12.87 28.12
CA LYS A 144 7.04 13.87 27.22
C LYS A 144 5.98 14.50 26.31
N PRO A 145 6.15 15.74 25.88
CA PRO A 145 5.19 16.39 24.98
C PRO A 145 5.08 15.67 23.63
N VAL A 146 3.89 15.73 23.00
CA VAL A 146 3.68 15.27 21.64
C VAL A 146 4.41 16.23 20.69
N PRO A 147 5.35 15.76 19.83
CA PRO A 147 6.07 16.65 18.90
C PRO A 147 5.11 17.26 17.89
N LYS A 148 5.30 18.54 17.55
CA LYS A 148 4.45 19.29 16.62
C LYS A 148 5.17 19.72 15.35
N SER A 149 6.49 19.53 15.28
CA SER A 149 7.32 20.01 14.18
C SER A 149 8.40 19.01 13.82
N TRP A 150 8.93 19.09 12.59
CA TRP A 150 10.10 18.31 12.20
C TRP A 150 11.31 18.63 13.08
N ALA A 151 11.43 19.89 13.52
CA ALA A 151 12.51 20.31 14.39
C ALA A 151 12.42 19.66 15.79
N ASP A 152 11.19 19.40 16.29
CA ASP A 152 11.02 18.74 17.58
C ASP A 152 11.66 17.35 17.62
N LEU A 153 11.59 16.58 16.53
CA LEU A 153 12.16 15.23 16.48
C LEU A 153 13.69 15.20 16.67
N LEU A 154 14.35 16.35 16.48
CA LEU A 154 15.79 16.50 16.69
C LEU A 154 16.17 16.79 18.14
N LYS A 155 15.19 17.08 19.00
CA LYS A 155 15.44 17.38 20.42
C LYS A 155 15.92 16.13 21.17
N PRO A 156 16.89 16.26 22.10
CA PRO A 156 17.43 15.11 22.85
C PRO A 156 16.38 14.34 23.66
N GLU A 157 15.29 14.99 24.04
CA GLU A 157 14.19 14.35 24.79
C GLU A 157 13.53 13.20 24.03
N TYR A 158 13.60 13.17 22.70
CA TYR A 158 13.05 12.09 21.84
C TYR A 158 14.10 11.03 21.46
N LYS A 159 15.27 11.02 22.09
CA LYS A 159 16.30 10.01 21.83
C LYS A 159 15.75 8.59 22.04
N GLY A 160 15.92 7.71 21.04
CA GLY A 160 15.45 6.34 21.05
C GLY A 160 13.92 6.17 20.87
N LEU A 161 13.17 7.27 20.68
CA LEU A 161 11.70 7.23 20.58
C LEU A 161 11.18 7.38 19.14
N VAL A 162 12.00 7.89 18.22
CA VAL A 162 11.62 8.18 16.84
C VAL A 162 11.88 6.96 15.95
N GLY A 163 10.92 6.60 15.13
CA GLY A 163 11.06 5.59 14.08
C GLY A 163 10.67 6.16 12.72
N TYR A 164 11.31 5.64 11.68
CA TYR A 164 10.91 5.88 10.29
C TYR A 164 11.38 4.71 9.42
N LEU A 165 10.61 4.35 8.38
CA LEU A 165 11.02 3.28 7.48
C LEU A 165 12.21 3.71 6.63
N ASP A 166 13.08 2.75 6.27
CA ASP A 166 14.29 2.99 5.49
C ASP A 166 13.98 3.75 4.19
N PRO A 167 14.45 5.02 4.04
CA PRO A 167 14.17 5.84 2.86
C PRO A 167 14.76 5.30 1.56
N ALA A 168 15.75 4.42 1.63
CA ALA A 168 16.36 3.84 0.44
C ALA A 168 15.51 2.70 -0.17
N SER A 169 14.63 2.07 0.62
CA SER A 169 13.87 0.90 0.17
C SER A 169 12.35 1.03 0.36
N ALA A 170 11.90 1.75 1.37
CA ALA A 170 10.47 1.89 1.69
C ALA A 170 9.91 3.23 1.19
N PHE A 171 8.78 3.18 0.49
CA PHE A 171 8.17 4.40 -0.07
C PHE A 171 7.83 5.42 1.01
N VAL A 172 7.25 5.02 2.14
CA VAL A 172 6.92 5.95 3.23
C VAL A 172 8.17 6.64 3.80
N GLY A 173 9.30 5.92 3.88
CA GLY A 173 10.57 6.52 4.28
C GLY A 173 11.07 7.57 3.27
N TYR A 174 11.00 7.26 1.97
CA TYR A 174 11.35 8.20 0.92
C TYR A 174 10.41 9.42 0.93
N VAL A 175 9.10 9.22 1.14
CA VAL A 175 8.14 10.32 1.31
C VAL A 175 8.50 11.20 2.51
N GLY A 176 8.96 10.61 3.61
CA GLY A 176 9.49 11.37 4.76
C GLY A 176 10.67 12.25 4.39
N ALA A 177 11.59 11.72 3.57
CA ALA A 177 12.72 12.49 3.06
C ALA A 177 12.27 13.63 2.15
N VAL A 178 11.31 13.39 1.24
CA VAL A 178 10.75 14.45 0.38
C VAL A 178 10.07 15.53 1.21
N ALA A 179 9.25 15.15 2.19
CA ALA A 179 8.54 16.09 3.06
C ALA A 179 9.50 17.00 3.81
N VAL A 180 10.46 16.41 4.53
CA VAL A 180 11.44 17.21 5.31
C VAL A 180 12.34 18.05 4.40
N ASN A 181 12.68 17.55 3.19
CA ASN A 181 13.45 18.30 2.21
C ASN A 181 12.76 19.59 1.81
N GLN A 182 11.48 19.50 1.43
CA GLN A 182 10.69 20.64 0.99
C GLN A 182 10.54 21.70 2.09
N VAL A 183 10.18 21.30 3.30
CA VAL A 183 9.96 22.24 4.40
C VAL A 183 11.27 22.89 4.89
N ARG A 184 12.41 22.31 4.56
CA ARG A 184 13.75 22.86 4.87
C ARG A 184 14.39 23.58 3.68
N GLY A 185 13.62 23.91 2.64
CA GLY A 185 14.09 24.69 1.49
C GLY A 185 14.84 23.89 0.42
N GLY A 186 14.75 22.57 0.44
CA GLY A 186 15.24 21.70 -0.63
C GLY A 186 14.30 21.63 -1.82
N SER A 187 14.73 20.94 -2.87
CA SER A 187 13.94 20.65 -4.07
C SER A 187 14.15 19.22 -4.53
N MET A 188 13.46 18.78 -5.58
CA MET A 188 13.70 17.48 -6.19
C MET A 188 15.10 17.35 -6.81
N ASP A 189 15.76 18.45 -7.10
CA ASP A 189 17.15 18.49 -7.61
C ASP A 189 18.19 18.66 -6.51
N ASN A 190 17.75 18.96 -5.28
CA ASN A 190 18.64 19.18 -4.13
C ASN A 190 18.06 18.56 -2.85
N PHE A 191 18.48 17.36 -2.51
CA PHE A 191 18.16 16.66 -1.26
C PHE A 191 19.15 16.94 -0.12
N GLY A 192 20.03 17.93 -0.26
CA GLY A 192 20.96 18.32 0.82
C GLY A 192 20.26 18.54 2.16
N PRO A 193 19.19 19.35 2.23
CA PRO A 193 18.46 19.60 3.47
C PRO A 193 17.89 18.33 4.14
N ALA A 194 17.38 17.36 3.36
CA ALA A 194 16.92 16.07 3.90
C ALA A 194 18.09 15.24 4.45
N ILE A 195 19.18 15.14 3.71
CA ILE A 195 20.39 14.39 4.15
C ILE A 195 20.90 14.95 5.47
N GLU A 196 21.05 16.26 5.60
CA GLU A 196 21.50 16.90 6.83
C GLU A 196 20.49 16.68 7.98
N TYR A 197 19.21 16.68 7.69
CA TYR A 197 18.19 16.36 8.68
C TYR A 197 18.35 14.93 9.23
N PHE A 198 18.49 13.92 8.37
CA PHE A 198 18.65 12.53 8.83
C PHE A 198 19.98 12.31 9.55
N LYS A 199 21.07 12.98 9.13
CA LYS A 199 22.33 13.02 9.91
C LYS A 199 22.11 13.57 11.32
N ALA A 200 21.34 14.65 11.43
CA ALA A 200 21.02 15.23 12.74
C ALA A 200 20.14 14.27 13.56
N LEU A 201 19.11 13.68 12.94
CA LEU A 201 18.19 12.74 13.60
C LEU A 201 18.92 11.47 14.07
N LYS A 202 19.96 11.02 13.36
CA LYS A 202 20.78 9.87 13.76
C LYS A 202 21.37 10.02 15.16
N LYS A 203 21.64 11.26 15.63
CA LYS A 203 22.10 11.53 16.99
C LYS A 203 21.07 11.14 18.06
N ASN A 204 19.77 11.09 17.68
CA ASN A 204 18.69 10.64 18.52
C ASN A 204 18.45 9.11 18.44
N GLU A 205 19.39 8.36 17.83
CA GLU A 205 19.35 6.89 17.75
C GLU A 205 17.97 6.37 17.27
N PRO A 206 17.49 6.80 16.09
CA PRO A 206 16.18 6.40 15.60
C PRO A 206 16.12 4.91 15.26
N ILE A 207 14.95 4.35 15.33
CA ILE A 207 14.65 2.97 14.90
C ILE A 207 14.31 3.02 13.41
N VAL A 208 15.09 2.32 12.55
CA VAL A 208 14.92 2.35 11.09
C VAL A 208 14.61 0.96 10.53
N PRO A 209 13.36 0.49 10.63
CA PRO A 209 12.94 -0.78 10.06
C PRO A 209 12.79 -0.67 8.52
N LYS A 210 12.85 -1.85 7.86
CA LYS A 210 12.68 -1.94 6.39
C LYS A 210 11.24 -2.20 5.96
N GLN A 211 10.38 -2.60 6.88
CA GLN A 211 8.98 -2.93 6.63
C GLN A 211 8.06 -2.22 7.62
N THR A 212 6.73 -2.32 7.41
CA THR A 212 5.74 -1.70 8.28
C THR A 212 6.01 -1.95 9.76
N SER A 213 5.82 -0.94 10.57
CA SER A 213 6.10 -0.95 12.01
C SER A 213 4.87 -0.65 12.85
N TYR A 214 3.67 -0.88 12.29
CA TYR A 214 2.40 -0.64 12.97
C TYR A 214 2.34 -1.31 14.35
N ALA A 215 2.60 -2.62 14.41
CA ALA A 215 2.59 -3.38 15.66
C ALA A 215 3.61 -2.86 16.68
N ARG A 216 4.76 -2.35 16.23
CA ARG A 216 5.81 -1.78 17.10
C ARG A 216 5.38 -0.44 17.72
N VAL A 217 4.50 0.31 17.04
CA VAL A 217 3.89 1.50 17.64
C VAL A 217 2.85 1.10 18.66
N LEU A 218 2.00 0.11 18.35
CA LEU A 218 0.99 -0.38 19.31
C LEU A 218 1.62 -0.94 20.59
N SER A 219 2.72 -1.65 20.47
CA SER A 219 3.47 -2.17 21.63
C SER A 219 4.24 -1.10 22.41
N GLY A 220 4.37 0.11 21.88
CA GLY A 220 5.16 1.18 22.47
C GLY A 220 6.67 1.08 22.25
N GLU A 221 7.14 0.14 21.44
CA GLU A 221 8.55 0.02 21.07
C GLU A 221 9.02 1.25 20.25
N ILE A 222 8.15 1.76 19.39
CA ILE A 222 8.33 3.03 18.68
C ILE A 222 7.27 4.00 19.20
N ALA A 223 7.68 5.06 19.88
CA ALA A 223 6.76 6.05 20.41
C ALA A 223 6.28 7.03 19.34
N ILE A 224 7.13 7.41 18.38
CA ILE A 224 6.85 8.37 17.32
C ILE A 224 7.30 7.74 15.99
N LEU A 225 6.36 7.40 15.12
CA LEU A 225 6.65 6.84 13.80
C LEU A 225 6.29 7.85 12.71
N LEU A 226 7.21 8.10 11.78
CA LEU A 226 6.86 8.77 10.52
C LEU A 226 6.01 7.81 9.70
N ASP A 227 4.71 8.11 9.61
CA ASP A 227 3.73 7.24 8.94
C ASP A 227 2.53 8.05 8.42
N TYR A 228 1.61 7.40 7.76
CA TYR A 228 0.43 8.02 7.20
C TYR A 228 -0.73 8.11 8.19
N ASP A 229 -1.57 9.10 7.96
CA ASP A 229 -2.78 9.40 8.74
C ASP A 229 -3.70 8.18 8.92
N PHE A 230 -3.92 7.37 7.89
CA PHE A 230 -4.81 6.22 7.96
C PHE A 230 -4.37 5.15 8.97
N ASN A 231 -3.06 4.92 9.12
CA ASN A 231 -2.55 3.97 10.12
C ASN A 231 -2.73 4.51 11.54
N ALA A 232 -2.49 5.79 11.76
CA ALA A 232 -2.74 6.42 13.06
C ALA A 232 -4.23 6.40 13.43
N TYR A 233 -5.12 6.69 12.49
CA TYR A 233 -6.57 6.59 12.72
C TYR A 233 -7.04 5.17 12.97
N ARG A 234 -6.49 4.19 12.24
CA ARG A 234 -6.75 2.78 12.52
C ARG A 234 -6.38 2.43 13.96
N ALA A 235 -5.18 2.77 14.40
CA ALA A 235 -4.73 2.53 15.76
C ALA A 235 -5.66 3.17 16.79
N LYS A 236 -6.02 4.44 16.58
CA LYS A 236 -6.88 5.20 17.48
C LYS A 236 -8.32 4.68 17.52
N TYR A 237 -8.94 4.46 16.37
CA TYR A 237 -10.38 4.21 16.31
C TYR A 237 -10.74 2.74 16.20
N LYS A 238 -9.89 1.89 15.62
CA LYS A 238 -10.13 0.44 15.49
C LYS A 238 -9.49 -0.34 16.62
N ASP A 239 -8.21 -0.12 16.85
CA ASP A 239 -7.44 -0.87 17.88
C ASP A 239 -7.49 -0.21 19.27
N LYS A 240 -8.15 0.97 19.38
CA LYS A 240 -8.35 1.70 20.65
C LYS A 240 -7.06 2.07 21.38
N ALA A 241 -5.97 2.19 20.64
CA ALA A 241 -4.70 2.64 21.19
C ALA A 241 -4.72 4.16 21.44
N ASN A 242 -3.99 4.61 22.46
CA ASN A 242 -3.81 6.03 22.75
C ASN A 242 -2.82 6.65 21.77
N VAL A 243 -3.25 6.77 20.50
CA VAL A 243 -2.45 7.30 19.40
C VAL A 243 -2.99 8.63 18.92
N GLU A 244 -2.11 9.59 18.74
CA GLU A 244 -2.36 10.85 18.04
C GLU A 244 -1.70 10.86 16.66
N PHE A 245 -2.35 11.49 15.69
CA PHE A 245 -1.75 11.83 14.41
C PHE A 245 -1.44 13.33 14.36
N VAL A 246 -0.21 13.66 14.00
CA VAL A 246 0.26 15.04 13.92
C VAL A 246 0.74 15.34 12.51
N ILE A 247 0.16 16.35 11.87
CA ILE A 247 0.70 16.99 10.68
C ILE A 247 1.69 18.06 11.13
N PRO A 248 2.99 17.95 10.81
CA PRO A 248 3.99 18.93 11.27
C PRO A 248 3.64 20.36 10.92
N ALA A 249 3.96 21.30 11.80
CA ALA A 249 3.63 22.71 11.65
C ALA A 249 4.22 23.33 10.38
N GLU A 250 5.43 22.91 10.00
CA GLU A 250 6.12 23.38 8.79
C GLU A 250 5.49 22.84 7.50
N GLY A 251 4.70 21.76 7.60
CA GLY A 251 4.06 21.11 6.48
C GLY A 251 4.55 19.69 6.19
N THR A 252 3.91 19.07 5.21
CA THR A 252 4.18 17.70 4.78
C THR A 252 3.70 17.46 3.35
N VAL A 253 3.68 16.20 2.90
CA VAL A 253 3.22 15.80 1.56
C VAL A 253 2.10 14.76 1.62
N VAL A 254 1.25 14.81 0.60
CA VAL A 254 0.27 13.77 0.26
C VAL A 254 0.82 12.94 -0.89
N VAL A 255 0.67 11.64 -0.82
CA VAL A 255 1.12 10.75 -1.90
C VAL A 255 0.09 9.68 -2.24
N PRO A 256 -0.06 9.34 -3.53
CA PRO A 256 -0.89 8.23 -3.95
C PRO A 256 -0.18 6.89 -3.76
N TYR A 257 -0.98 5.88 -3.44
CA TYR A 257 -0.65 4.48 -3.56
C TYR A 257 -1.37 3.88 -4.75
N VAL A 258 -0.66 3.08 -5.51
CA VAL A 258 -1.12 2.59 -6.81
C VAL A 258 -1.10 1.07 -6.89
N MET A 259 -1.92 0.54 -7.79
CA MET A 259 -1.88 -0.86 -8.22
C MET A 259 -1.49 -0.96 -9.68
N SER A 260 -0.91 -2.11 -10.03
CA SER A 260 -0.62 -2.53 -11.40
C SER A 260 -1.05 -3.97 -11.62
N ALA A 261 -1.51 -4.30 -12.82
CA ALA A 261 -1.49 -5.66 -13.31
C ALA A 261 -0.04 -6.03 -13.69
N VAL A 262 0.39 -7.23 -13.35
CA VAL A 262 1.75 -7.71 -13.68
C VAL A 262 1.79 -8.28 -15.09
N ALA A 263 2.81 -7.93 -15.86
CA ALA A 263 3.01 -8.46 -17.20
C ALA A 263 3.20 -9.98 -17.16
N LYS A 264 2.43 -10.71 -17.96
CA LYS A 264 2.47 -12.19 -18.05
C LYS A 264 2.20 -12.91 -16.71
N GLY A 265 1.46 -12.28 -15.77
CA GLY A 265 1.06 -12.93 -14.53
C GLY A 265 0.34 -14.26 -14.79
N PRO A 266 0.63 -15.32 -14.02
CA PRO A 266 0.11 -16.67 -14.30
C PRO A 266 -1.42 -16.77 -14.17
N HIS A 267 -2.04 -15.92 -13.35
CA HIS A 267 -3.49 -15.85 -13.15
C HIS A 267 -4.03 -14.46 -13.49
N ALA A 268 -3.56 -13.88 -14.60
CA ALA A 268 -3.87 -12.50 -14.99
C ALA A 268 -5.37 -12.15 -14.97
N ALA A 269 -6.25 -13.05 -15.42
CA ALA A 269 -7.70 -12.83 -15.39
C ALA A 269 -8.25 -12.70 -13.95
N ASN A 270 -7.73 -13.48 -13.01
CA ASN A 270 -8.10 -13.37 -11.60
C ASN A 270 -7.55 -12.07 -10.99
N GLY A 271 -6.31 -11.70 -11.31
CA GLY A 271 -5.71 -10.44 -10.90
C GLY A 271 -6.54 -9.24 -11.38
N GLN A 272 -6.92 -9.22 -12.67
CA GLN A 272 -7.76 -8.18 -13.24
C GLN A 272 -9.13 -8.07 -12.55
N LYS A 273 -9.79 -9.19 -12.30
CA LYS A 273 -11.06 -9.21 -11.57
C LYS A 273 -10.94 -8.70 -10.14
N ALA A 274 -9.82 -9.00 -9.46
CA ALA A 274 -9.53 -8.43 -8.14
C ALA A 274 -9.28 -6.92 -8.21
N LEU A 275 -8.59 -6.42 -9.23
CA LEU A 275 -8.37 -4.99 -9.47
C LEU A 275 -9.68 -4.25 -9.76
N ASP A 276 -10.61 -4.85 -10.53
CA ASP A 276 -11.95 -4.31 -10.77
C ASP A 276 -12.72 -4.14 -9.45
N PHE A 277 -12.67 -5.17 -8.58
CA PHE A 277 -13.30 -5.08 -7.27
C PHE A 277 -12.69 -3.97 -6.40
N ILE A 278 -11.36 -3.84 -6.36
CA ILE A 278 -10.66 -2.81 -5.59
C ILE A 278 -11.09 -1.40 -5.99
N LEU A 279 -11.35 -1.13 -7.27
CA LEU A 279 -11.86 0.16 -7.76
C LEU A 279 -13.38 0.29 -7.72
N SER A 280 -14.13 -0.77 -7.43
CA SER A 280 -15.58 -0.67 -7.28
C SER A 280 -15.97 0.24 -6.10
N ASN A 281 -17.22 0.70 -6.06
CA ASN A 281 -17.74 1.47 -4.93
C ASN A 281 -17.57 0.72 -3.60
N GLU A 282 -17.78 -0.61 -3.61
CA GLU A 282 -17.64 -1.44 -2.43
C GLU A 282 -16.18 -1.57 -1.98
N GLY A 283 -15.26 -1.84 -2.91
CA GLY A 283 -13.81 -1.88 -2.62
C GLY A 283 -13.28 -0.55 -2.11
N GLN A 284 -13.70 0.56 -2.70
CA GLN A 284 -13.31 1.90 -2.27
C GLN A 284 -13.91 2.29 -0.91
N ALA A 285 -15.13 1.83 -0.59
CA ALA A 285 -15.74 2.04 0.73
C ALA A 285 -14.96 1.32 1.85
N ILE A 286 -14.34 0.16 1.56
CA ILE A 286 -13.47 -0.53 2.52
C ILE A 286 -12.28 0.36 2.90
N TRP A 287 -11.62 0.98 1.92
CA TRP A 287 -10.55 1.93 2.17
C TRP A 287 -11.04 3.12 3.01
N ALA A 288 -12.18 3.72 2.65
CA ALA A 288 -12.75 4.84 3.38
C ALA A 288 -13.08 4.48 4.84
N ASN A 289 -13.64 3.30 5.09
CA ASN A 289 -13.95 2.82 6.44
C ASN A 289 -12.69 2.51 7.27
N ALA A 290 -11.56 2.30 6.61
CA ALA A 290 -10.24 2.17 7.21
C ALA A 290 -9.49 3.50 7.30
N PHE A 291 -10.17 4.63 7.10
CA PHE A 291 -9.64 6.01 7.14
C PHE A 291 -8.64 6.37 6.04
N LEU A 292 -8.52 5.56 5.00
CA LEU A 292 -7.78 5.95 3.82
C LEU A 292 -8.60 6.95 3.00
N ARG A 293 -7.93 7.72 2.18
CA ARG A 293 -8.57 8.60 1.20
C ARG A 293 -8.68 7.84 -0.13
N PRO A 294 -9.83 7.20 -0.41
CA PRO A 294 -10.02 6.47 -1.65
C PRO A 294 -9.96 7.44 -2.83
N VAL A 295 -9.58 6.93 -4.00
CA VAL A 295 -9.58 7.76 -5.22
C VAL A 295 -10.99 8.20 -5.60
N ARG A 296 -12.00 7.43 -5.20
CA ARG A 296 -13.42 7.80 -5.29
C ARG A 296 -13.85 8.47 -3.98
N ALA A 297 -13.79 9.78 -3.92
CA ALA A 297 -14.11 10.56 -2.71
C ALA A 297 -15.56 10.33 -2.21
N SER A 298 -16.50 10.01 -3.10
CA SER A 298 -17.90 9.67 -2.76
C SER A 298 -18.04 8.42 -1.88
N ALA A 299 -17.01 7.58 -1.80
CA ALA A 299 -17.01 6.40 -0.94
C ALA A 299 -16.75 6.73 0.56
N ILE A 300 -16.37 7.98 0.90
CA ILE A 300 -16.10 8.39 2.29
C ILE A 300 -17.44 8.69 2.99
N SER A 301 -17.77 7.91 4.02
CA SER A 301 -18.97 8.18 4.83
C SER A 301 -18.82 9.43 5.69
N LYS A 302 -19.94 10.02 6.10
CA LYS A 302 -19.94 11.18 7.02
C LYS A 302 -19.27 10.81 8.37
N GLU A 303 -19.46 9.61 8.85
CA GLU A 303 -18.88 9.10 10.09
C GLU A 303 -17.36 8.98 9.98
N ALA A 304 -16.83 8.49 8.85
CA ALA A 304 -15.39 8.44 8.59
C ALA A 304 -14.82 9.88 8.51
N GLN A 305 -15.51 10.77 7.78
CA GLN A 305 -15.09 12.18 7.63
C GLN A 305 -14.98 12.90 8.97
N ALA A 306 -15.92 12.67 9.90
CA ALA A 306 -15.94 13.31 11.23
C ALA A 306 -14.75 12.89 12.14
N ARG A 307 -14.04 11.82 11.80
CA ARG A 307 -12.90 11.30 12.58
C ARG A 307 -11.55 11.82 12.08
N PHE A 308 -11.51 12.46 10.92
CA PHE A 308 -10.28 13.09 10.42
C PHE A 308 -9.93 14.34 11.22
N LEU A 309 -8.67 14.73 11.20
CA LEU A 309 -8.27 16.08 11.64
C LEU A 309 -9.04 17.16 10.85
N PRO A 310 -9.17 18.37 11.37
CA PRO A 310 -9.78 19.50 10.65
C PRO A 310 -9.12 19.73 9.28
N ALA A 311 -9.89 20.18 8.31
CA ALA A 311 -9.37 20.44 6.96
C ALA A 311 -8.22 21.46 6.94
N SER A 312 -8.20 22.41 7.90
CA SER A 312 -7.11 23.38 8.09
C SER A 312 -5.75 22.72 8.38
N GLU A 313 -5.74 21.57 9.08
CA GLU A 313 -4.53 20.81 9.32
C GLU A 313 -3.99 20.21 8.01
N TYR A 314 -4.89 19.64 7.20
CA TYR A 314 -4.53 19.07 5.89
C TYR A 314 -4.11 20.12 4.86
N ALA A 315 -4.43 21.39 5.04
CA ALA A 315 -3.95 22.46 4.16
C ALA A 315 -2.41 22.58 4.12
N ARG A 316 -1.73 22.05 5.14
CA ARG A 316 -0.26 21.97 5.20
C ARG A 316 0.33 20.81 4.41
N ALA A 317 -0.48 19.85 3.98
CA ALA A 317 -0.05 18.72 3.15
C ALA A 317 -0.11 19.11 1.66
N LYS A 318 1.02 19.03 0.96
CA LYS A 318 1.15 19.43 -0.44
C LYS A 318 1.34 18.21 -1.35
N THR A 319 0.87 18.32 -2.57
CA THR A 319 1.24 17.40 -3.66
C THR A 319 2.62 17.76 -4.19
N VAL A 320 3.27 16.78 -4.82
CA VAL A 320 4.58 16.95 -5.45
C VAL A 320 4.53 16.46 -6.91
N ASP A 321 5.53 16.79 -7.69
CA ASP A 321 5.71 16.15 -9.00
C ASP A 321 6.17 14.71 -8.80
N TYR A 322 5.24 13.76 -8.89
CA TYR A 322 5.51 12.34 -8.68
C TYR A 322 6.39 11.73 -9.77
N GLY A 323 6.35 12.28 -10.99
CA GLY A 323 7.25 11.88 -12.07
C GLY A 323 8.69 12.22 -11.73
N ARG A 324 8.94 13.49 -11.37
CA ARG A 324 10.28 13.93 -10.96
C ARG A 324 10.75 13.22 -9.68
N MET A 325 9.84 13.01 -8.72
CA MET A 325 10.12 12.24 -7.51
C MET A 325 10.60 10.82 -7.84
N ALA A 326 9.99 10.15 -8.84
CA ALA A 326 10.41 8.82 -9.28
C ALA A 326 11.79 8.84 -9.96
N GLU A 327 12.07 9.84 -10.79
CA GLU A 327 13.35 9.96 -11.50
C GLU A 327 14.55 10.13 -10.56
N VAL A 328 14.39 10.94 -9.51
CA VAL A 328 15.50 11.27 -8.60
C VAL A 328 15.63 10.29 -7.44
N GLN A 329 14.67 9.38 -7.25
CA GLN A 329 14.62 8.48 -6.09
C GLN A 329 15.89 7.64 -5.92
N LYS A 330 16.41 7.08 -7.02
CA LYS A 330 17.63 6.25 -6.94
C LYS A 330 18.83 7.07 -6.50
N ALA A 331 19.03 8.24 -7.08
CA ALA A 331 20.15 9.13 -6.72
C ALA A 331 20.07 9.57 -5.25
N PHE A 332 18.85 9.88 -4.77
CA PHE A 332 18.63 10.16 -3.35
C PHE A 332 18.96 8.94 -2.49
N SER A 333 18.45 7.75 -2.84
CA SER A 333 18.69 6.52 -2.07
C SER A 333 20.17 6.19 -1.93
N ASP A 334 20.92 6.25 -3.04
CA ASP A 334 22.36 6.03 -3.05
C ASP A 334 23.09 7.04 -2.17
N ARG A 335 22.65 8.30 -2.17
CA ARG A 335 23.23 9.35 -1.34
C ARG A 335 22.89 9.16 0.14
N TYR A 336 21.64 8.83 0.46
CA TYR A 336 21.20 8.56 1.83
C TYR A 336 22.00 7.41 2.46
N LEU A 337 22.17 6.30 1.73
CA LEU A 337 22.96 5.15 2.20
C LEU A 337 24.43 5.51 2.52
N ARG A 338 25.04 6.37 1.70
CA ARG A 338 26.43 6.79 1.91
C ARG A 338 26.61 7.79 3.04
N GLU A 339 25.65 8.70 3.23
CA GLU A 339 25.87 9.89 4.05
C GLU A 339 25.07 9.93 5.35
N ALA A 340 23.91 9.26 5.41
CA ALA A 340 22.97 9.41 6.53
C ALA A 340 22.51 8.11 7.20
N GLN A 341 22.81 6.95 6.62
CA GLN A 341 22.48 5.65 7.21
C GLN A 341 23.45 5.21 8.31
#